data_c8a0369705fe5158cc682e5679ec5188
#
_entry.id   c8a0369705fe5158cc682e5679ec5188
#
_cell.length_a   1.000
_cell.length_b   1.000
_cell.length_c   1.000
_cell.angle_alpha   90.00
_cell.angle_beta   90.00
_cell.angle_gamma   90.00
#
_symmetry.space_group_name_H-M   'P 1'
#
loop_
_entity.id
_entity.type
_entity.pdbx_description
1 polymer ?
#
loop_
_entity_poly.entity_id
_entity_poly.type
_entity_poly.pdbx_seq_one_letter_code
_entity_poly.pdbx_strand_id
1 'polypeptide(L)'
;KESILYKTNKGLDVFKYFLGNRFTKVGKSFKSPFYQDSKAACYLYLDKKSNIYKFKDFGDSEYSGDCFFFVGKIFNKDCSNREDFIDILEIIDRELHLDLQDRNDRIRELKKDLGNKIKYASELEPAIPAEHVATTFISPVTQPMTDAELQFWQSYGIDKNVLQLYGVVSINSFEGTNKEGKTYKLLSTESEPIFAY
;
A
#
# COMPACT_ATOMS: atom_id res chain seq x y z
N LYS A 1 -3.82 0.20 -10.10
CA LYS A 1 -4.25 1.48 -10.66
C LYS A 1 -3.93 2.65 -9.73
N GLU A 2 -4.44 2.66 -8.51
CA GLU A 2 -4.24 3.75 -7.54
C GLU A 2 -2.77 3.98 -7.19
N SER A 3 -2.00 2.91 -7.00
CA SER A 3 -0.56 2.98 -6.74
C SER A 3 0.21 3.65 -7.88
N ILE A 4 -0.17 3.38 -9.13
CA ILE A 4 0.41 4.05 -10.30
C ILE A 4 0.08 5.54 -10.27
N LEU A 5 -1.19 5.90 -10.09
CA LEU A 5 -1.61 7.31 -10.04
C LEU A 5 -0.90 8.08 -8.92
N TYR A 6 -0.72 7.44 -7.77
CA TYR A 6 0.01 8.04 -6.65
C TYR A 6 1.49 8.28 -6.99
N LYS A 7 2.18 7.27 -7.55
CA LYS A 7 3.61 7.37 -7.89
C LYS A 7 3.91 8.24 -9.11
N THR A 8 2.92 8.50 -9.97
CA THR A 8 3.09 9.20 -11.25
C THR A 8 2.41 10.58 -11.28
N ASN A 9 2.34 11.24 -10.13
CA ASN A 9 1.71 12.56 -10.01
C ASN A 9 0.33 12.60 -10.68
N LYS A 10 -0.59 11.73 -10.23
CA LYS A 10 -1.97 11.60 -10.75
C LYS A 10 -2.02 11.22 -12.23
N GLY A 11 -1.05 10.47 -12.72
CA GLY A 11 -0.94 10.02 -14.12
C GLY A 11 -0.21 10.98 -15.05
N LEU A 12 0.22 12.17 -14.57
CA LEU A 12 0.92 13.15 -15.41
C LEU A 12 2.26 12.61 -15.94
N ASP A 13 3.01 11.90 -15.11
CA ASP A 13 4.34 11.41 -15.49
C ASP A 13 4.24 10.27 -16.51
N VAL A 14 3.15 9.50 -16.51
CA VAL A 14 2.84 8.53 -17.58
C VAL A 14 2.69 9.27 -18.93
N PHE A 15 1.89 10.32 -18.96
CA PHE A 15 1.74 11.11 -20.19
C PHE A 15 3.05 11.73 -20.65
N LYS A 16 3.87 12.29 -19.75
CA LYS A 16 5.16 12.87 -20.11
C LYS A 16 6.08 11.83 -20.74
N TYR A 17 6.15 10.64 -20.16
CA TYR A 17 6.98 9.56 -20.66
C TYR A 17 6.60 9.18 -22.10
N PHE A 18 5.34 8.84 -22.33
CA PHE A 18 4.90 8.34 -23.63
C PHE A 18 4.73 9.43 -24.71
N LEU A 19 4.49 10.69 -24.32
CA LEU A 19 4.47 11.81 -25.26
C LEU A 19 5.88 12.30 -25.62
N GLY A 20 6.85 12.12 -24.71
CA GLY A 20 8.21 12.59 -24.93
C GLY A 20 8.28 14.07 -25.32
N ASN A 21 9.01 14.37 -26.37
CA ASN A 21 9.25 15.73 -26.86
C ASN A 21 8.00 16.46 -27.38
N ARG A 22 6.87 15.76 -27.60
CA ARG A 22 5.60 16.38 -27.99
C ARG A 22 4.97 17.15 -26.85
N PHE A 23 5.20 16.73 -25.62
CA PHE A 23 4.68 17.37 -24.42
C PHE A 23 5.61 18.51 -23.96
N THR A 24 5.06 19.70 -23.77
CA THR A 24 5.80 20.85 -23.25
C THR A 24 5.33 21.23 -21.84
N LYS A 25 4.03 21.46 -21.66
CA LYS A 25 3.40 21.75 -20.35
C LYS A 25 1.91 21.48 -20.37
N VAL A 26 1.33 21.26 -19.19
CA VAL A 26 -0.12 21.17 -19.01
C VAL A 26 -0.80 22.43 -19.52
N GLY A 27 -1.90 22.25 -20.24
CA GLY A 27 -2.70 23.36 -20.81
C GLY A 27 -2.15 23.95 -22.10
N LYS A 28 -0.98 23.50 -22.60
CA LYS A 28 -0.49 23.86 -23.94
C LYS A 28 -0.88 22.78 -24.94
N SER A 29 -1.35 23.21 -26.12
CA SER A 29 -1.71 22.31 -27.20
C SER A 29 -0.50 21.66 -27.85
N PHE A 30 -0.67 20.42 -28.31
CA PHE A 30 0.30 19.67 -29.11
C PHE A 30 -0.41 18.80 -30.14
N LYS A 31 0.35 18.26 -31.10
CA LYS A 31 -0.20 17.39 -32.16
C LYS A 31 -0.47 15.98 -31.62
N SER A 32 -1.51 15.34 -32.14
CA SER A 32 -1.88 13.98 -31.76
C SER A 32 -0.71 13.00 -31.95
N PRO A 33 -0.45 12.10 -30.99
CA PRO A 33 0.49 11.01 -31.17
C PRO A 33 -0.09 9.83 -31.97
N PHE A 34 -1.40 9.78 -32.17
CA PHE A 34 -2.11 8.63 -32.73
C PHE A 34 -2.33 8.70 -34.25
N TYR A 35 -2.31 9.91 -34.80
CA TYR A 35 -2.51 10.13 -36.23
C TYR A 35 -1.73 11.36 -36.71
N GLN A 36 -1.65 11.52 -38.04
CA GLN A 36 -0.97 12.65 -38.63
C GLN A 36 -1.87 13.91 -38.52
N ASP A 37 -1.56 14.75 -37.54
CA ASP A 37 -2.32 15.95 -37.26
C ASP A 37 -1.68 17.18 -37.93
N SER A 38 -2.51 17.99 -38.62
CA SER A 38 -2.08 19.25 -39.25
C SER A 38 -1.99 20.40 -38.24
N LYS A 39 -2.81 20.38 -37.19
CA LYS A 39 -2.92 21.40 -36.14
C LYS A 39 -2.77 20.79 -34.76
N ALA A 40 -2.18 21.53 -33.83
CA ALA A 40 -2.08 21.13 -32.46
C ALA A 40 -3.44 21.21 -31.75
N ALA A 41 -4.15 20.09 -31.62
CA ALA A 41 -5.49 20.00 -31.08
C ALA A 41 -5.60 19.16 -29.77
N CYS A 42 -4.47 18.61 -29.29
CA CYS A 42 -4.46 17.79 -28.07
C CYS A 42 -4.01 18.58 -26.85
N TYR A 43 -4.55 18.25 -25.68
CA TYR A 43 -4.24 18.89 -24.40
C TYR A 43 -4.18 17.88 -23.26
N LEU A 44 -3.31 18.17 -22.30
CA LEU A 44 -3.40 17.56 -20.96
C LEU A 44 -4.00 18.57 -19.99
N TYR A 45 -4.92 18.10 -19.16
CA TYR A 45 -5.56 18.90 -18.11
C TYR A 45 -5.81 18.05 -16.87
N LEU A 46 -5.88 18.71 -15.70
CA LEU A 46 -6.31 18.08 -14.46
C LEU A 46 -7.85 18.08 -14.40
N ASP A 47 -8.46 16.91 -14.42
CA ASP A 47 -9.90 16.79 -14.20
C ASP A 47 -10.23 16.97 -12.71
N LYS A 48 -10.96 18.02 -12.39
CA LYS A 48 -11.31 18.39 -11.00
C LYS A 48 -12.20 17.34 -10.29
N LYS A 49 -13.01 16.57 -11.05
CA LYS A 49 -13.90 15.56 -10.46
C LYS A 49 -13.14 14.31 -10.03
N SER A 50 -12.32 13.77 -10.92
CA SER A 50 -11.55 12.56 -10.65
C SER A 50 -10.19 12.84 -10.02
N ASN A 51 -9.75 14.09 -9.97
CA ASN A 51 -8.45 14.55 -9.45
C ASN A 51 -7.24 13.84 -10.10
N ILE A 52 -7.39 13.47 -11.38
CA ILE A 52 -6.34 12.86 -12.21
C ILE A 52 -6.14 13.66 -13.50
N TYR A 53 -4.95 13.55 -14.10
CA TYR A 53 -4.70 14.13 -15.40
C TYR A 53 -5.38 13.32 -16.51
N LYS A 54 -5.92 14.05 -17.48
CA LYS A 54 -6.57 13.48 -18.67
C LYS A 54 -6.01 14.10 -19.94
N PHE A 55 -5.99 13.29 -20.98
CA PHE A 55 -5.71 13.68 -22.34
C PHE A 55 -7.02 13.97 -23.05
N LYS A 56 -7.09 15.09 -23.75
CA LYS A 56 -8.20 15.48 -24.60
C LYS A 56 -7.69 15.73 -26.00
N ASP A 57 -8.26 15.04 -26.97
CA ASP A 57 -8.09 15.31 -28.37
C ASP A 57 -9.37 16.00 -28.89
N PHE A 58 -9.22 17.19 -29.43
CA PHE A 58 -10.33 17.96 -30.05
C PHE A 58 -10.51 17.62 -31.53
N GLY A 59 -9.52 17.01 -32.17
CA GLY A 59 -9.62 16.52 -33.54
C GLY A 59 -10.36 15.20 -33.62
N ASP A 60 -10.12 14.31 -32.66
CA ASP A 60 -10.81 13.02 -32.56
C ASP A 60 -11.05 12.65 -31.11
N SER A 61 -12.32 12.66 -30.68
CA SER A 61 -12.70 12.38 -29.30
C SER A 61 -12.48 10.93 -28.87
N GLU A 62 -12.31 9.99 -29.81
CA GLU A 62 -12.03 8.58 -29.53
C GLU A 62 -10.67 8.37 -28.84
N TYR A 63 -9.76 9.34 -28.94
CA TYR A 63 -8.46 9.30 -28.28
C TYR A 63 -8.43 10.02 -26.94
N SER A 64 -9.57 10.48 -26.42
CA SER A 64 -9.64 11.21 -25.16
C SER A 64 -9.84 10.29 -23.95
N GLY A 65 -9.02 10.40 -22.89
CA GLY A 65 -9.15 9.55 -21.72
C GLY A 65 -8.09 9.81 -20.63
N ASP A 66 -8.02 8.90 -19.66
CA ASP A 66 -6.98 8.91 -18.63
C ASP A 66 -5.66 8.30 -19.14
N CYS A 67 -4.64 8.28 -18.30
CA CYS A 67 -3.32 7.76 -18.70
C CYS A 67 -3.33 6.25 -19.05
N PHE A 68 -4.23 5.47 -18.47
CA PHE A 68 -4.37 4.04 -18.79
C PHE A 68 -4.97 3.86 -20.16
N PHE A 69 -6.04 4.59 -20.44
CA PHE A 69 -6.65 4.61 -21.77
C PHE A 69 -5.65 5.07 -22.85
N PHE A 70 -4.87 6.11 -22.55
CA PHE A 70 -3.85 6.63 -23.46
C PHE A 70 -2.79 5.57 -23.79
N VAL A 71 -2.26 4.88 -22.79
CA VAL A 71 -1.29 3.78 -22.99
C VAL A 71 -1.94 2.62 -23.73
N GLY A 72 -3.19 2.27 -23.40
CA GLY A 72 -3.95 1.26 -24.14
C GLY A 72 -4.03 1.57 -25.63
N LYS A 73 -4.33 2.81 -26.01
CA LYS A 73 -4.35 3.23 -27.43
C LYS A 73 -2.97 3.14 -28.09
N ILE A 74 -1.87 3.46 -27.40
CA ILE A 74 -0.51 3.33 -27.94
C ILE A 74 -0.17 1.87 -28.25
N PHE A 75 -0.54 0.94 -27.36
CA PHE A 75 -0.21 -0.49 -27.47
C PHE A 75 -1.34 -1.34 -28.05
N ASN A 76 -2.39 -0.71 -28.60
CA ASN A 76 -3.58 -1.37 -29.18
C ASN A 76 -4.23 -2.37 -28.20
N LYS A 77 -4.45 -1.93 -26.95
CA LYS A 77 -5.06 -2.69 -25.86
C LYS A 77 -6.35 -2.01 -25.41
N ASP A 78 -7.37 -2.83 -25.09
CA ASP A 78 -8.66 -2.35 -24.63
C ASP A 78 -8.71 -2.28 -23.10
N CYS A 79 -8.87 -1.07 -22.56
CA CYS A 79 -9.05 -0.85 -21.12
C CYS A 79 -10.30 -1.50 -20.52
N SER A 80 -11.29 -1.87 -21.35
CA SER A 80 -12.51 -2.56 -20.92
C SER A 80 -12.27 -4.06 -20.76
N ASN A 81 -11.25 -4.60 -21.43
CA ASN A 81 -10.83 -5.98 -21.27
C ASN A 81 -9.91 -6.12 -20.06
N ARG A 82 -10.21 -7.11 -19.19
CA ARG A 82 -9.45 -7.32 -17.95
C ARG A 82 -7.98 -7.70 -18.19
N GLU A 83 -7.71 -8.56 -19.16
CA GLU A 83 -6.36 -9.02 -19.48
C GLU A 83 -5.53 -7.88 -20.07
N ASP A 84 -6.08 -7.18 -21.06
CA ASP A 84 -5.46 -6.00 -21.65
C ASP A 84 -5.18 -4.90 -20.62
N PHE A 85 -6.11 -4.72 -19.67
CA PHE A 85 -5.92 -3.74 -18.61
C PHE A 85 -4.78 -4.11 -17.65
N ILE A 86 -4.61 -5.40 -17.34
CA ILE A 86 -3.45 -5.89 -16.56
C ILE A 86 -2.16 -5.60 -17.31
N ASP A 87 -2.11 -5.92 -18.60
CA ASP A 87 -0.95 -5.64 -19.44
C ASP A 87 -0.61 -4.15 -19.48
N ILE A 88 -1.62 -3.27 -19.57
CA ILE A 88 -1.42 -1.81 -19.51
C ILE A 88 -0.76 -1.40 -18.19
N LEU A 89 -1.20 -1.96 -17.06
CA LEU A 89 -0.61 -1.67 -15.76
C LEU A 89 0.85 -2.15 -15.68
N GLU A 90 1.15 -3.33 -16.22
CA GLU A 90 2.50 -3.90 -16.28
C GLU A 90 3.44 -3.09 -17.19
N ILE A 91 2.93 -2.64 -18.34
CA ILE A 91 3.68 -1.76 -19.24
C ILE A 91 4.06 -0.46 -18.52
N ILE A 92 3.11 0.19 -17.85
CA ILE A 92 3.37 1.45 -17.14
C ILE A 92 4.37 1.22 -15.99
N ASP A 93 4.22 0.13 -15.23
CA ASP A 93 5.11 -0.22 -14.12
C ASP A 93 6.54 -0.43 -14.61
N ARG A 94 6.72 -1.21 -15.67
CA ARG A 94 8.01 -1.52 -16.26
C ARG A 94 8.67 -0.28 -16.87
N GLU A 95 7.94 0.47 -17.71
CA GLU A 95 8.51 1.60 -18.45
C GLU A 95 8.89 2.78 -17.54
N LEU A 96 8.14 3.01 -16.47
CA LEU A 96 8.42 4.06 -15.49
C LEU A 96 9.20 3.57 -14.26
N HIS A 97 9.61 2.30 -14.23
CA HIS A 97 10.36 1.69 -13.13
C HIS A 97 9.70 1.94 -11.75
N LEU A 98 8.39 1.66 -11.65
CA LEU A 98 7.63 1.96 -10.44
C LEU A 98 7.79 0.89 -9.34
N ASP A 99 8.35 -0.28 -9.67
CA ASP A 99 8.61 -1.41 -8.77
C ASP A 99 7.37 -1.89 -7.99
N LEU A 100 6.22 -1.91 -8.68
CA LEU A 100 4.95 -2.32 -8.07
C LEU A 100 4.81 -3.84 -7.98
N GLN A 101 5.37 -4.58 -8.94
CA GLN A 101 5.33 -6.04 -8.97
C GLN A 101 6.22 -6.63 -7.88
N ASP A 102 7.47 -6.16 -7.75
CA ASP A 102 8.39 -6.60 -6.70
C ASP A 102 7.79 -6.51 -5.30
N ARG A 103 7.04 -5.44 -5.03
CA ARG A 103 6.38 -5.26 -3.74
C ARG A 103 5.24 -6.25 -3.53
N ASN A 104 4.42 -6.50 -4.55
CA ASN A 104 3.32 -7.45 -4.47
C ASN A 104 3.83 -8.89 -4.39
N ASP A 105 4.90 -9.23 -5.11
CA ASP A 105 5.50 -10.55 -5.08
C ASP A 105 6.19 -10.80 -3.74
N ARG A 106 6.91 -9.82 -3.18
CA ARG A 106 7.43 -9.88 -1.80
C ARG A 106 6.33 -10.07 -0.77
N ILE A 107 5.20 -9.37 -0.90
CA ILE A 107 4.04 -9.55 0.00
C ILE A 107 3.43 -10.96 -0.16
N ARG A 108 3.36 -11.48 -1.39
CA ARG A 108 2.87 -12.85 -1.66
C ARG A 108 3.82 -13.90 -1.10
N GLU A 109 5.13 -13.73 -1.29
CA GLU A 109 6.16 -14.61 -0.71
C GLU A 109 6.12 -14.58 0.82
N LEU A 110 6.06 -13.40 1.44
CA LEU A 110 5.93 -13.25 2.89
C LEU A 110 4.66 -13.91 3.42
N LYS A 111 3.52 -13.78 2.73
CA LYS A 111 2.27 -14.46 3.10
C LYS A 111 2.36 -15.98 2.93
N LYS A 112 3.05 -16.46 1.91
CA LYS A 112 3.30 -17.88 1.67
C LYS A 112 4.21 -18.47 2.74
N ASP A 113 5.29 -17.76 3.08
CA ASP A 113 6.23 -18.17 4.14
C ASP A 113 5.57 -18.15 5.52
N LEU A 114 4.72 -17.15 5.81
CA LEU A 114 3.96 -17.09 7.04
C LEU A 114 2.93 -18.24 7.11
N GLY A 115 2.23 -18.51 6.01
CA GLY A 115 1.29 -19.63 5.90
C GLY A 115 1.98 -20.99 6.09
N ASN A 116 3.18 -21.16 5.51
CA ASN A 116 3.99 -22.36 5.71
C ASN A 116 4.48 -22.49 7.17
N LYS A 117 4.97 -21.40 7.77
CA LYS A 117 5.38 -21.41 9.20
C LYS A 117 4.23 -21.76 10.13
N ILE A 118 3.01 -21.25 9.87
CA ILE A 118 1.81 -21.60 10.64
C ILE A 118 1.47 -23.07 10.44
N LYS A 119 1.59 -23.61 9.23
CA LYS A 119 1.33 -25.02 8.92
C LYS A 119 2.35 -25.95 9.60
N TYR A 120 3.64 -25.60 9.53
CA TYR A 120 4.69 -26.34 10.26
C TYR A 120 4.51 -26.26 11.78
N ALA A 121 4.06 -25.12 12.32
CA ALA A 121 3.77 -25.00 13.74
C ALA A 121 2.56 -25.83 14.20
N SER A 122 1.59 -26.10 13.29
CA SER A 122 0.45 -26.98 13.57
C SER A 122 0.73 -28.48 13.37
N GLU A 123 1.78 -28.82 12.59
CA GLU A 123 2.21 -30.19 12.32
C GLU A 123 3.30 -30.70 13.29
N LEU A 124 3.95 -29.79 14.04
CA LEU A 124 4.82 -30.17 15.13
C LEU A 124 3.94 -30.60 16.31
N GLU A 125 3.79 -31.90 16.50
CA GLU A 125 3.35 -32.43 17.79
C GLU A 125 4.20 -31.78 18.89
N PRO A 126 3.60 -31.36 20.00
CA PRO A 126 4.37 -30.77 21.10
C PRO A 126 5.39 -31.80 21.59
N ALA A 127 6.66 -31.63 21.22
CA ALA A 127 7.77 -32.47 21.65
C ALA A 127 8.13 -32.24 23.13
N ILE A 128 7.20 -31.65 23.89
CA ILE A 128 7.34 -31.45 25.35
C ILE A 128 6.21 -32.23 26.01
N PRO A 129 6.54 -33.22 26.85
CA PRO A 129 5.52 -33.92 27.67
C PRO A 129 4.74 -32.89 28.47
N ALA A 130 3.42 -33.02 28.47
CA ALA A 130 2.47 -32.08 29.09
C ALA A 130 2.65 -31.87 30.61
N GLU A 131 3.64 -32.47 31.21
CA GLU A 131 3.83 -32.45 32.68
C GLU A 131 4.64 -31.27 33.23
N HIS A 132 5.21 -30.38 32.39
CA HIS A 132 6.04 -29.26 32.88
C HIS A 132 5.85 -27.92 32.19
N VAL A 133 4.71 -27.68 31.53
CA VAL A 133 4.32 -26.31 31.17
C VAL A 133 3.68 -25.72 32.41
N ALA A 134 4.44 -25.04 33.24
CA ALA A 134 3.89 -24.11 34.21
C ALA A 134 3.11 -23.07 33.41
N THR A 135 1.79 -23.21 33.32
CA THR A 135 0.89 -22.28 32.67
C THR A 135 0.97 -20.97 33.44
N THR A 136 1.78 -20.04 32.98
CA THR A 136 1.85 -18.70 33.55
C THR A 136 0.55 -18.01 33.15
N PHE A 137 -0.42 -17.98 34.04
CA PHE A 137 -1.62 -17.21 33.85
C PHE A 137 -1.26 -15.72 33.91
N ILE A 138 -1.40 -15.03 32.80
CA ILE A 138 -1.25 -13.59 32.72
C ILE A 138 -2.63 -12.99 32.60
N SER A 139 -3.03 -12.15 33.55
CA SER A 139 -4.30 -11.43 33.55
C SER A 139 -4.01 -9.96 33.27
N PRO A 140 -4.01 -9.52 32.00
CA PRO A 140 -3.77 -8.13 31.66
C PRO A 140 -5.01 -7.29 31.94
N VAL A 141 -4.83 -6.13 32.55
CA VAL A 141 -5.85 -5.09 32.67
C VAL A 141 -5.52 -4.03 31.63
N THR A 142 -6.34 -3.96 30.59
CA THR A 142 -6.16 -2.99 29.51
C THR A 142 -6.65 -1.61 29.92
N GLN A 143 -6.11 -0.57 29.29
CA GLN A 143 -6.56 0.81 29.43
C GLN A 143 -6.61 1.51 28.07
N PRO A 144 -7.36 2.62 27.93
CA PRO A 144 -7.27 3.48 26.78
C PRO A 144 -5.82 4.01 26.62
N MET A 145 -5.32 4.04 25.39
CA MET A 145 -4.01 4.58 25.11
C MET A 145 -3.95 6.06 25.42
N THR A 146 -2.98 6.48 26.21
CA THR A 146 -2.79 7.88 26.61
C THR A 146 -2.11 8.70 25.51
N ASP A 147 -2.19 10.03 25.59
CA ASP A 147 -1.50 10.90 24.63
C ASP A 147 0.04 10.75 24.69
N ALA A 148 0.59 10.50 25.88
CA ALA A 148 2.01 10.24 26.06
C ALA A 148 2.44 8.94 25.35
N GLU A 149 1.66 7.87 25.47
CA GLU A 149 1.89 6.60 24.77
C GLU A 149 1.76 6.75 23.25
N LEU A 150 0.81 7.53 22.76
CA LEU A 150 0.69 7.85 21.34
C LEU A 150 1.91 8.64 20.84
N GLN A 151 2.41 9.61 21.61
CA GLN A 151 3.63 10.35 21.28
C GLN A 151 4.86 9.45 21.28
N PHE A 152 4.96 8.50 22.22
CA PHE A 152 6.01 7.48 22.25
C PHE A 152 6.05 6.72 20.91
N TRP A 153 4.93 6.17 20.45
CA TRP A 153 4.86 5.45 19.19
C TRP A 153 5.11 6.35 17.97
N GLN A 154 4.64 7.59 18.02
CA GLN A 154 4.83 8.58 16.96
C GLN A 154 6.31 8.95 16.78
N SER A 155 7.11 8.91 17.86
CA SER A 155 8.56 9.10 17.79
C SER A 155 9.28 8.05 16.94
N TYR A 156 8.67 6.88 16.78
CA TYR A 156 9.13 5.77 15.90
C TYR A 156 8.42 5.78 14.54
N GLY A 157 7.63 6.81 14.22
CA GLY A 157 6.90 6.90 12.96
C GLY A 157 5.64 6.02 12.89
N ILE A 158 5.16 5.52 14.05
CA ILE A 158 3.99 4.64 14.14
C ILE A 158 2.80 5.49 14.60
N ASP A 159 1.78 5.61 13.76
CA ASP A 159 0.56 6.35 14.07
C ASP A 159 -0.52 5.47 14.70
N LYS A 160 -1.59 6.11 15.18
CA LYS A 160 -2.71 5.44 15.83
C LYS A 160 -3.39 4.40 14.93
N ASN A 161 -3.44 4.63 13.61
CA ASN A 161 -4.08 3.71 12.68
C ASN A 161 -3.26 2.43 12.54
N VAL A 162 -1.94 2.55 12.54
CA VAL A 162 -1.04 1.40 12.53
C VAL A 162 -1.19 0.59 13.82
N LEU A 163 -1.26 1.24 14.98
CA LEU A 163 -1.46 0.55 16.25
C LEU A 163 -2.79 -0.22 16.27
N GLN A 164 -3.87 0.38 15.78
CA GLN A 164 -5.17 -0.29 15.66
C GLN A 164 -5.14 -1.46 14.68
N LEU A 165 -4.46 -1.30 13.55
CA LEU A 165 -4.32 -2.35 12.54
C LEU A 165 -3.64 -3.61 13.09
N TYR A 166 -2.65 -3.42 13.97
CA TYR A 166 -1.90 -4.52 14.61
C TYR A 166 -2.47 -4.94 15.97
N GLY A 167 -3.61 -4.39 16.38
CA GLY A 167 -4.26 -4.75 17.63
C GLY A 167 -3.47 -4.38 18.89
N VAL A 168 -2.58 -3.37 18.79
CA VAL A 168 -1.78 -2.91 19.93
C VAL A 168 -2.68 -2.22 20.96
N VAL A 169 -2.64 -2.70 22.19
CA VAL A 169 -3.40 -2.16 23.32
C VAL A 169 -2.47 -1.73 24.45
N SER A 170 -2.85 -0.67 25.17
CA SER A 170 -2.15 -0.25 26.37
C SER A 170 -2.60 -1.11 27.57
N ILE A 171 -1.66 -1.48 28.41
CA ILE A 171 -1.85 -2.29 29.60
C ILE A 171 -1.62 -1.42 30.83
N ASN A 172 -2.63 -1.31 31.70
CA ASN A 172 -2.49 -0.65 32.99
C ASN A 172 -1.67 -1.50 33.97
N SER A 173 -2.00 -2.78 34.07
CA SER A 173 -1.29 -3.72 34.91
C SER A 173 -1.45 -5.14 34.39
N PHE A 174 -0.49 -6.01 34.72
CA PHE A 174 -0.71 -7.45 34.60
C PHE A 174 -0.15 -8.20 35.79
N GLU A 175 -0.80 -9.31 36.11
CA GLU A 175 -0.35 -10.24 37.12
C GLU A 175 0.13 -11.53 36.46
N GLY A 176 1.26 -12.03 36.89
CA GLY A 176 1.85 -13.27 36.41
C GLY A 176 2.39 -14.11 37.55
N THR A 177 2.66 -15.38 37.27
CA THR A 177 3.27 -16.30 38.23
C THR A 177 4.62 -16.74 37.66
N ASN A 178 5.68 -16.63 38.44
CA ASN A 178 6.99 -17.06 38.03
C ASN A 178 7.12 -18.61 38.11
N LYS A 179 8.25 -19.15 37.63
CA LYS A 179 8.53 -20.59 37.61
C LYS A 179 8.53 -21.23 39.02
N GLU A 180 8.67 -20.43 40.05
CA GLU A 180 8.66 -20.84 41.46
C GLU A 180 7.26 -20.78 42.09
N GLY A 181 6.23 -20.45 41.30
CA GLY A 181 4.85 -20.31 41.77
C GLY A 181 4.55 -19.00 42.50
N LYS A 182 5.50 -18.05 42.53
CA LYS A 182 5.29 -16.74 43.15
C LYS A 182 4.62 -15.79 42.21
N THR A 183 3.49 -15.18 42.63
CA THR A 183 2.78 -14.15 41.92
C THR A 183 3.52 -12.81 41.97
N TYR A 184 3.55 -12.11 40.84
CA TYR A 184 4.08 -10.77 40.73
C TYR A 184 3.08 -9.90 39.94
N LYS A 185 3.12 -8.62 40.23
CA LYS A 185 2.30 -7.61 39.53
C LYS A 185 3.20 -6.55 38.95
N LEU A 186 3.04 -6.25 37.66
CA LEU A 186 3.67 -5.12 36.99
C LEU A 186 2.62 -4.05 36.70
N LEU A 187 3.02 -2.81 36.93
CA LEU A 187 2.19 -1.63 36.68
C LEU A 187 2.83 -0.82 35.56
N SER A 188 2.01 -0.39 34.63
CA SER A 188 2.45 0.59 33.61
C SER A 188 2.64 1.94 34.27
N THR A 189 3.71 2.65 33.87
CA THR A 189 3.98 4.02 34.28
C THR A 189 4.20 4.89 33.05
N GLU A 190 4.19 6.22 33.20
CA GLU A 190 4.48 7.11 32.07
C GLU A 190 5.88 6.93 31.49
N SER A 191 6.86 6.56 32.34
CA SER A 191 8.24 6.31 31.89
C SER A 191 8.46 4.90 31.36
N GLU A 192 7.63 3.95 31.75
CA GLU A 192 7.72 2.54 31.37
C GLU A 192 6.32 2.00 31.00
N PRO A 193 5.79 2.40 29.86
CA PRO A 193 4.49 1.93 29.40
C PRO A 193 4.54 0.46 28.98
N ILE A 194 3.46 -0.26 29.21
CA ILE A 194 3.34 -1.68 28.86
C ILE A 194 2.29 -1.82 27.74
N PHE A 195 2.66 -2.55 26.69
CA PHE A 195 1.77 -2.81 25.55
C PHE A 195 1.62 -4.31 25.31
N ALA A 196 0.46 -4.69 24.78
CA ALA A 196 0.20 -6.02 24.24
C ALA A 196 -0.24 -5.94 22.78
N TYR A 197 0.02 -7.00 22.01
CA TYR A 197 -0.32 -7.14 20.59
C TYR A 197 -0.51 -8.62 20.24
#